data_8a92f0b5bfcd9c510e63c20c8c2b3c85
#
_entry.id   8a92f0b5bfcd9c510e63c20c8c2b3c85
#
_cell.length_a   1.000
_cell.length_b   1.000
_cell.length_c   1.000
_cell.angle_alpha   90.00
_cell.angle_beta   90.00
_cell.angle_gamma   90.00
#
_symmetry.space_group_name_H-M   'P 1'
#
loop_
_entity.id
_entity.type
_entity.pdbx_description
1 polymer ?
#
loop_
_entity_poly.entity_id
_entity_poly.type
_entity_poly.pdbx_seq_one_letter_code
_entity_poly.pdbx_strand_id
1 'polypeptide(L)'
;MRHIPDQGIGRMVASTAIVLSAACSGGGSDDASGASESPTQQASASVAPSAGAAVDELVQVKGRGLYLACTPGDGPTVVFSHGVGGQSGDWAATLSRLADIPTCVYDRVNVGLSDKEAGRHSATDDIEDLHALLAAAEIEPPYVLVGHSFGGMEMLMYAGTYPEDVEGIVLADATLPFESQLDPLDQRAEIRAELNANPEGVDFYGAYAEARALLGSIPGVPVTYLFGAQQVLPPEWEEGAYEAALHRFIDGLPDGRLVELAADHDLPLDEPDAIAEAVRRTFLGE
;
A
#
# COMPACT_ATOMS: atom_id res chain seq x y z
N MET A 1 15.89 24.97 -44.11
CA MET A 1 16.10 23.66 -43.46
C MET A 1 17.14 23.88 -42.37
N ARG A 2 16.72 24.03 -41.14
CA ARG A 2 17.60 24.08 -39.96
C ARG A 2 17.18 22.90 -39.08
N HIS A 3 18.11 22.01 -38.84
CA HIS A 3 18.03 20.85 -37.99
C HIS A 3 17.85 21.31 -36.55
N ILE A 4 16.79 20.90 -35.88
CA ILE A 4 16.56 21.04 -34.44
C ILE A 4 16.94 19.68 -33.84
N PRO A 5 17.84 19.62 -32.85
CA PRO A 5 18.13 18.35 -32.17
C PRO A 5 16.99 17.97 -31.24
N ASP A 6 16.59 16.72 -31.34
CA ASP A 6 15.69 16.01 -30.48
C ASP A 6 16.20 16.01 -29.03
N GLN A 7 15.52 16.71 -28.15
CA GLN A 7 15.77 16.67 -26.71
C GLN A 7 14.82 15.63 -26.13
N GLY A 8 15.31 14.41 -26.00
CA GLY A 8 14.60 13.35 -25.27
C GLY A 8 14.28 13.82 -23.85
N ILE A 9 13.01 14.03 -23.57
CA ILE A 9 12.50 14.32 -22.22
C ILE A 9 12.37 12.98 -21.49
N GLY A 10 13.43 12.61 -20.77
CA GLY A 10 13.37 11.50 -19.84
C GLY A 10 12.42 11.85 -18.69
N ARG A 11 11.41 11.03 -18.48
CA ARG A 11 10.58 11.03 -17.27
C ARG A 11 11.51 10.82 -16.07
N MET A 12 11.64 11.84 -15.23
CA MET A 12 12.43 11.82 -14.01
C MET A 12 11.62 11.14 -12.91
N VAL A 13 11.83 9.84 -12.73
CA VAL A 13 11.50 9.19 -11.45
C VAL A 13 12.60 9.63 -10.50
N ALA A 14 12.29 10.53 -9.56
CA ALA A 14 13.23 11.02 -8.59
C ALA A 14 13.53 9.94 -7.54
N SER A 15 14.56 9.11 -7.80
CA SER A 15 15.15 8.25 -6.78
C SER A 15 16.22 9.03 -6.04
N THR A 16 15.90 9.53 -4.86
CA THR A 16 16.89 10.10 -3.95
C THR A 16 17.53 8.95 -3.14
N ALA A 17 18.68 8.49 -3.59
CA ALA A 17 19.51 7.56 -2.84
C ALA A 17 20.24 8.29 -1.72
N ILE A 18 19.88 8.05 -0.47
CA ILE A 18 20.64 8.46 0.71
C ILE A 18 21.59 7.32 1.08
N VAL A 19 22.89 7.60 0.91
CA VAL A 19 23.97 6.72 1.37
C VAL A 19 24.22 6.99 2.86
N LEU A 20 23.93 6.03 3.73
CA LEU A 20 24.44 6.05 5.11
C LEU A 20 25.53 5.01 5.28
N SER A 21 26.70 5.50 5.66
CA SER A 21 27.91 4.72 5.96
C SER A 21 27.81 4.04 7.33
N ALA A 22 28.12 2.75 7.35
CA ALA A 22 28.24 1.93 8.55
C ALA A 22 29.56 2.19 9.28
N ALA A 23 29.51 2.23 10.61
CA ALA A 23 30.68 2.07 11.48
C ALA A 23 30.45 0.87 12.41
N CYS A 24 31.37 -0.10 12.32
CA CYS A 24 31.48 -1.27 13.17
C CYS A 24 32.21 -0.95 14.49
N SER A 25 31.81 -1.62 15.57
CA SER A 25 32.69 -2.22 16.63
C SER A 25 31.75 -2.91 17.63
N GLY A 26 31.89 -4.15 18.04
CA GLY A 26 33.04 -4.95 18.37
C GLY A 26 32.86 -5.49 19.77
N GLY A 27 32.69 -6.82 19.93
CA GLY A 27 33.30 -7.58 20.99
C GLY A 27 32.52 -7.92 22.26
N GLY A 28 32.47 -9.23 22.58
CA GLY A 28 32.46 -9.71 23.95
C GLY A 28 31.55 -10.91 24.24
N SER A 29 32.15 -12.09 24.19
CA SER A 29 31.68 -13.40 24.68
C SER A 29 31.52 -13.45 26.20
N ASP A 30 30.62 -14.30 26.72
CA ASP A 30 30.94 -15.50 27.54
C ASP A 30 29.71 -16.06 28.27
N ASP A 31 29.48 -17.34 28.00
CA ASP A 31 29.28 -18.54 28.84
C ASP A 31 28.24 -18.61 29.98
N ALA A 32 27.52 -19.71 29.87
CA ALA A 32 27.33 -20.86 30.72
C ALA A 32 26.03 -21.05 31.53
N SER A 33 25.46 -22.23 31.20
CA SER A 33 24.86 -23.24 32.08
C SER A 33 23.49 -23.04 32.74
N GLY A 34 22.50 -23.78 32.23
CA GLY A 34 22.02 -25.01 32.83
C GLY A 34 21.00 -24.91 33.95
N ALA A 35 19.74 -25.26 33.65
CA ALA A 35 18.98 -26.22 34.49
C ALA A 35 17.60 -26.51 33.84
N SER A 36 17.37 -27.77 33.66
CA SER A 36 16.12 -28.42 33.27
C SER A 36 15.12 -28.42 34.43
N GLU A 37 13.87 -27.98 34.16
CA GLU A 37 12.71 -28.44 34.91
C GLU A 37 11.52 -28.57 34.00
N SER A 38 10.89 -29.75 34.04
CA SER A 38 9.78 -30.23 33.21
C SER A 38 8.40 -29.73 33.76
N PRO A 39 7.34 -29.85 32.96
CA PRO A 39 6.22 -28.93 32.93
C PRO A 39 5.06 -29.35 33.84
N THR A 40 4.44 -28.35 34.43
CA THR A 40 3.12 -28.52 35.05
C THR A 40 2.06 -28.01 34.05
N GLN A 41 1.22 -28.92 33.56
CA GLN A 41 0.01 -28.58 32.79
C GLN A 41 -0.89 -27.66 33.64
N GLN A 42 -1.16 -26.47 33.13
CA GLN A 42 -2.24 -25.63 33.63
C GLN A 42 -3.31 -25.46 32.55
N ALA A 43 -4.54 -25.60 33.01
CA ALA A 43 -5.77 -25.65 32.25
C ALA A 43 -5.99 -24.37 31.41
N SER A 44 -6.48 -24.60 30.21
CA SER A 44 -6.95 -23.58 29.26
C SER A 44 -8.02 -22.71 29.89
N ALA A 45 -7.70 -21.48 30.21
CA ALA A 45 -8.67 -20.41 30.37
C ALA A 45 -8.93 -19.82 28.99
N SER A 46 -10.17 -19.79 28.57
CA SER A 46 -10.66 -19.07 27.40
C SER A 46 -10.28 -17.59 27.57
N VAL A 47 -9.25 -17.15 26.89
CA VAL A 47 -8.87 -15.74 26.81
C VAL A 47 -9.74 -15.10 25.74
N ALA A 48 -10.48 -14.05 26.12
CA ALA A 48 -11.11 -13.13 25.17
C ALA A 48 -10.03 -12.59 24.21
N PRO A 49 -10.36 -12.25 22.94
CA PRO A 49 -9.38 -11.73 22.02
C PRO A 49 -8.70 -10.51 22.64
N SER A 50 -7.45 -10.68 23.03
CA SER A 50 -6.61 -9.56 23.47
C SER A 50 -6.27 -8.74 22.22
N ALA A 51 -6.35 -7.41 22.32
CA ALA A 51 -5.75 -6.50 21.36
C ALA A 51 -4.40 -7.10 20.91
N GLY A 52 -4.21 -7.30 19.62
CA GLY A 52 -3.06 -8.01 19.05
C GLY A 52 -1.74 -7.49 19.64
N ALA A 53 -0.73 -8.34 19.70
CA ALA A 53 0.61 -7.91 20.12
C ALA A 53 1.20 -6.94 19.09
N ALA A 54 2.06 -6.01 19.54
CA ALA A 54 2.86 -5.23 18.60
C ALA A 54 3.70 -6.19 17.76
N VAL A 55 3.69 -5.98 16.43
CA VAL A 55 4.50 -6.73 15.45
C VAL A 55 5.54 -5.78 14.87
N ASP A 56 6.77 -6.22 14.69
CA ASP A 56 7.84 -5.50 13.98
C ASP A 56 8.88 -6.54 13.57
N GLU A 57 8.56 -7.35 12.55
CA GLU A 57 9.38 -8.48 12.15
C GLU A 57 9.11 -8.98 10.72
N LEU A 58 9.94 -9.91 10.27
CA LEU A 58 9.70 -10.70 9.07
C LEU A 58 8.78 -11.88 9.38
N VAL A 59 7.55 -11.82 8.88
CA VAL A 59 6.57 -12.90 9.01
C VAL A 59 6.69 -13.87 7.82
N GLN A 60 6.69 -15.16 8.06
CA GLN A 60 6.84 -16.16 7.01
C GLN A 60 5.53 -16.40 6.26
N VAL A 61 5.53 -16.08 4.97
CA VAL A 61 4.40 -16.24 4.05
C VAL A 61 4.84 -17.02 2.82
N LYS A 62 4.20 -18.15 2.52
CA LYS A 62 4.49 -18.97 1.33
C LYS A 62 5.98 -19.28 1.14
N GLY A 63 6.76 -19.38 2.24
CA GLY A 63 8.19 -19.72 2.22
C GLY A 63 9.16 -18.55 2.06
N ARG A 64 8.71 -17.32 2.19
CA ARG A 64 9.51 -16.08 2.22
C ARG A 64 9.11 -15.19 3.41
N GLY A 65 10.05 -14.37 3.88
CA GLY A 65 9.79 -13.38 4.91
C GLY A 65 9.24 -12.08 4.31
N LEU A 66 8.06 -11.66 4.74
CA LEU A 66 7.51 -10.34 4.44
C LEU A 66 7.53 -9.49 5.72
N TYR A 67 8.03 -8.27 5.60
CA TYR A 67 8.09 -7.35 6.73
C TYR A 67 6.70 -6.81 7.06
N LEU A 68 6.38 -6.85 8.35
CA LEU A 68 5.14 -6.30 8.91
C LEU A 68 5.45 -5.57 10.21
N ALA A 69 4.93 -4.35 10.35
CA ALA A 69 4.96 -3.61 11.61
C ALA A 69 3.54 -3.16 11.97
N CYS A 70 3.06 -3.57 13.14
CA CYS A 70 1.73 -3.25 13.63
C CYS A 70 1.77 -2.63 15.03
N THR A 71 0.94 -1.61 15.24
CA THR A 71 0.61 -1.07 16.56
C THR A 71 -0.75 -1.61 16.98
N PRO A 72 -0.87 -2.29 18.12
CA PRO A 72 -2.13 -2.85 18.60
C PRO A 72 -3.10 -1.77 19.10
N GLY A 73 -4.39 -2.06 19.10
CA GLY A 73 -5.43 -1.18 19.62
C GLY A 73 -6.80 -1.81 19.55
N ASP A 74 -7.84 -1.06 19.92
CA ASP A 74 -9.23 -1.49 19.81
C ASP A 74 -9.86 -0.99 18.50
N GLY A 75 -10.72 -1.79 17.89
CA GLY A 75 -11.42 -1.46 16.64
C GLY A 75 -10.81 -2.14 15.40
N PRO A 76 -11.23 -1.74 14.19
CA PRO A 76 -10.70 -2.28 12.95
C PRO A 76 -9.22 -1.92 12.79
N THR A 77 -8.40 -2.84 12.29
CA THR A 77 -6.99 -2.53 12.01
C THR A 77 -6.87 -1.72 10.72
N VAL A 78 -6.13 -0.60 10.77
CA VAL A 78 -5.84 0.22 9.59
C VAL A 78 -4.58 -0.33 8.89
N VAL A 79 -4.72 -0.84 7.67
CA VAL A 79 -3.65 -1.46 6.90
C VAL A 79 -3.19 -0.53 5.78
N PHE A 80 -1.89 -0.21 5.73
CA PHE A 80 -1.32 0.75 4.78
C PHE A 80 -0.49 0.05 3.71
N SER A 81 -0.76 0.38 2.42
CA SER A 81 0.03 -0.03 1.27
C SER A 81 0.68 1.16 0.58
N HIS A 82 2.00 1.10 0.36
CA HIS A 82 2.81 2.15 -0.27
C HIS A 82 2.72 2.11 -1.81
N GLY A 83 3.10 3.20 -2.47
CA GLY A 83 3.25 3.27 -3.93
C GLY A 83 4.34 2.34 -4.47
N VAL A 84 4.38 2.10 -5.78
CA VAL A 84 5.46 1.32 -6.39
C VAL A 84 6.80 2.02 -6.20
N GLY A 85 7.82 1.28 -5.74
CA GLY A 85 9.14 1.81 -5.39
C GLY A 85 9.22 2.49 -4.03
N GLY A 86 8.09 2.63 -3.32
CA GLY A 86 8.01 3.07 -1.93
C GLY A 86 8.26 1.94 -0.93
N GLN A 87 8.01 2.20 0.35
CA GLN A 87 8.16 1.23 1.44
C GLN A 87 7.30 1.61 2.65
N SER A 88 7.17 0.73 3.61
CA SER A 88 6.41 0.94 4.85
C SER A 88 6.79 2.22 5.60
N GLY A 89 8.07 2.62 5.53
CA GLY A 89 8.58 3.84 6.17
C GLY A 89 8.00 5.15 5.64
N ASP A 90 7.44 5.17 4.43
CA ASP A 90 6.85 6.37 3.81
C ASP A 90 5.62 6.86 4.61
N TRP A 91 4.99 5.97 5.37
CA TRP A 91 3.85 6.25 6.22
C TRP A 91 4.19 6.82 7.61
N ALA A 92 5.50 6.94 7.97
CA ALA A 92 5.92 7.31 9.32
C ALA A 92 5.28 8.61 9.84
N ALA A 93 5.16 9.63 8.97
CA ALA A 93 4.54 10.90 9.33
C ALA A 93 3.04 10.75 9.62
N THR A 94 2.30 9.99 8.82
CA THR A 94 0.88 9.69 9.03
C THR A 94 0.66 8.86 10.29
N LEU A 95 1.46 7.78 10.48
CA LEU A 95 1.37 6.92 11.65
C LEU A 95 1.59 7.66 12.97
N SER A 96 2.49 8.65 12.99
CA SER A 96 2.73 9.48 14.19
C SER A 96 1.48 10.24 14.65
N ARG A 97 0.50 10.45 13.75
CA ARG A 97 -0.77 11.12 14.02
C ARG A 97 -1.88 10.15 14.42
N LEU A 98 -1.65 8.85 14.27
CA LEU A 98 -2.60 7.77 14.51
C LEU A 98 -2.17 6.86 15.68
N ALA A 99 -1.38 7.36 16.61
CA ALA A 99 -0.82 6.57 17.71
C ALA A 99 -1.88 5.93 18.65
N ASP A 100 -3.12 6.36 18.57
CA ASP A 100 -4.28 5.88 19.31
C ASP A 100 -5.18 4.91 18.53
N ILE A 101 -4.79 4.59 17.28
CA ILE A 101 -5.54 3.71 16.35
C ILE A 101 -4.66 2.49 16.02
N PRO A 102 -5.21 1.26 16.00
CA PRO A 102 -4.46 0.09 15.56
C PRO A 102 -4.09 0.21 14.08
N THR A 103 -2.80 0.10 13.77
CA THR A 103 -2.28 0.29 12.43
C THR A 103 -1.28 -0.81 12.07
N CYS A 104 -1.26 -1.22 10.80
CA CYS A 104 -0.25 -2.08 10.22
C CYS A 104 0.34 -1.45 8.95
N VAL A 105 1.66 -1.47 8.81
CA VAL A 105 2.38 -1.19 7.57
C VAL A 105 3.20 -2.42 7.19
N TYR A 106 3.38 -2.66 5.91
CA TYR A 106 4.15 -3.79 5.41
C TYR A 106 4.98 -3.41 4.20
N ASP A 107 6.00 -4.23 3.92
CA ASP A 107 6.75 -4.15 2.68
C ASP A 107 6.37 -5.33 1.78
N ARG A 108 6.00 -5.06 0.52
CA ARG A 108 5.77 -6.10 -0.49
C ARG A 108 7.05 -6.88 -0.78
N VAL A 109 6.95 -8.02 -1.44
CA VAL A 109 8.12 -8.73 -1.95
C VAL A 109 9.00 -7.79 -2.80
N ASN A 110 10.30 -7.93 -2.70
CA ASN A 110 11.31 -7.08 -3.34
C ASN A 110 11.45 -5.65 -2.79
N VAL A 111 10.68 -5.26 -1.78
CA VAL A 111 10.68 -3.92 -1.18
C VAL A 111 11.29 -3.97 0.22
N GLY A 112 11.85 -2.85 0.67
CA GLY A 112 12.26 -2.57 2.05
C GLY A 112 13.00 -3.70 2.73
N LEU A 113 12.44 -4.19 3.82
CA LEU A 113 12.98 -5.27 4.64
C LEU A 113 12.50 -6.66 4.21
N SER A 114 11.51 -6.76 3.32
CA SER A 114 11.00 -8.03 2.80
C SER A 114 12.02 -8.76 1.93
N ASP A 115 11.89 -10.07 1.88
CA ASP A 115 12.74 -10.94 1.06
C ASP A 115 12.68 -10.57 -0.42
N LYS A 116 13.77 -10.85 -1.12
CA LYS A 116 13.91 -10.65 -2.56
C LYS A 116 13.61 -11.94 -3.32
N GLU A 117 12.78 -11.84 -4.34
CA GLU A 117 12.43 -12.94 -5.22
C GLU A 117 12.72 -12.59 -6.68
N ALA A 118 13.22 -13.59 -7.42
CA ALA A 118 13.47 -13.38 -8.84
C ALA A 118 12.21 -13.64 -9.66
N GLY A 119 12.03 -12.84 -10.71
CA GLY A 119 10.90 -13.00 -11.62
C GLY A 119 9.93 -11.82 -11.52
N ARG A 120 8.83 -11.98 -12.24
CA ARG A 120 7.72 -11.03 -12.21
C ARG A 120 6.54 -11.67 -11.49
N HIS A 121 5.75 -10.86 -10.81
CA HIS A 121 4.52 -11.26 -10.15
C HIS A 121 3.37 -10.32 -10.57
N SER A 122 2.15 -10.71 -10.28
CA SER A 122 0.95 -9.92 -10.53
C SER A 122 0.55 -9.12 -9.29
N ALA A 123 -0.29 -8.11 -9.42
CA ALA A 123 -0.89 -7.44 -8.28
C ALA A 123 -1.81 -8.39 -7.48
N THR A 124 -2.39 -9.39 -8.14
CA THR A 124 -3.15 -10.45 -7.45
C THR A 124 -2.25 -11.24 -6.51
N ASP A 125 -0.99 -11.56 -6.90
CA ASP A 125 -0.04 -12.23 -5.99
C ASP A 125 0.25 -11.36 -4.76
N ASP A 126 0.39 -10.03 -4.92
CA ASP A 126 0.67 -9.10 -3.81
C ASP A 126 -0.49 -9.03 -2.81
N ILE A 127 -1.75 -8.96 -3.28
CA ILE A 127 -2.90 -8.94 -2.35
C ILE A 127 -3.14 -10.30 -1.68
N GLU A 128 -2.87 -11.41 -2.34
CA GLU A 128 -2.90 -12.74 -1.72
C GLU A 128 -1.80 -12.90 -0.66
N ASP A 129 -0.63 -12.29 -0.89
CA ASP A 129 0.46 -12.27 0.08
C ASP A 129 0.11 -11.41 1.29
N LEU A 130 -0.49 -10.23 1.08
CA LEU A 130 -0.97 -9.39 2.17
C LEU A 130 -2.01 -10.12 3.03
N HIS A 131 -3.00 -10.77 2.40
CA HIS A 131 -4.01 -11.53 3.12
C HIS A 131 -3.37 -12.66 3.96
N ALA A 132 -2.44 -13.41 3.37
CA ALA A 132 -1.71 -14.47 4.07
C ALA A 132 -0.79 -13.91 5.17
N LEU A 133 -0.20 -12.73 4.97
CA LEU A 133 0.65 -12.03 5.94
C LEU A 133 -0.14 -11.63 7.19
N LEU A 134 -1.30 -10.99 7.02
CA LEU A 134 -2.17 -10.60 8.12
C LEU A 134 -2.66 -11.83 8.90
N ALA A 135 -3.08 -12.87 8.19
CA ALA A 135 -3.50 -14.13 8.81
C ALA A 135 -2.37 -14.82 9.59
N ALA A 136 -1.13 -14.85 9.03
CA ALA A 136 0.03 -15.46 9.69
C ALA A 136 0.47 -14.67 10.94
N ALA A 137 0.22 -13.37 10.97
CA ALA A 137 0.49 -12.49 12.10
C ALA A 137 -0.68 -12.43 13.11
N GLU A 138 -1.75 -13.19 12.88
CA GLU A 138 -2.97 -13.21 13.73
C GLU A 138 -3.64 -11.82 13.83
N ILE A 139 -3.56 -11.01 12.75
CA ILE A 139 -4.26 -9.74 12.62
C ILE A 139 -5.62 -10.02 11.99
N GLU A 140 -6.65 -9.97 12.80
CA GLU A 140 -8.02 -10.33 12.40
C GLU A 140 -8.76 -9.15 11.75
N PRO A 141 -9.64 -9.40 10.73
CA PRO A 141 -10.53 -8.36 10.21
C PRO A 141 -11.60 -7.94 11.24
N PRO A 142 -12.33 -6.82 11.03
CA PRO A 142 -12.33 -6.02 9.79
C PRO A 142 -11.16 -5.04 9.69
N TYR A 143 -10.87 -4.62 8.43
CA TYR A 143 -9.79 -3.68 8.13
C TYR A 143 -10.33 -2.37 7.57
N VAL A 144 -9.65 -1.25 7.89
CA VAL A 144 -9.66 -0.03 7.09
C VAL A 144 -8.43 -0.04 6.20
N LEU A 145 -8.61 -0.03 4.89
CA LEU A 145 -7.53 -0.12 3.92
C LEU A 145 -7.08 1.27 3.50
N VAL A 146 -5.78 1.54 3.54
CA VAL A 146 -5.18 2.81 3.12
C VAL A 146 -4.11 2.54 2.06
N GLY A 147 -4.20 3.19 0.90
CA GLY A 147 -3.21 2.97 -0.15
C GLY A 147 -2.84 4.24 -0.89
N HIS A 148 -1.54 4.39 -1.17
CA HIS A 148 -1.00 5.46 -2.01
C HIS A 148 -0.63 4.93 -3.39
N SER A 149 -0.95 5.70 -4.44
CA SER A 149 -0.54 5.37 -5.81
C SER A 149 -0.92 3.92 -6.18
N PHE A 150 0.03 3.10 -6.62
CA PHE A 150 -0.16 1.67 -6.91
C PHE A 150 -0.75 0.90 -5.72
N GLY A 151 -0.29 1.17 -4.49
CA GLY A 151 -0.85 0.57 -3.29
C GLY A 151 -2.34 0.86 -3.10
N GLY A 152 -2.84 2.00 -3.57
CA GLY A 152 -4.27 2.30 -3.58
C GLY A 152 -5.06 1.41 -4.54
N MET A 153 -4.51 1.08 -5.71
CA MET A 153 -5.10 0.10 -6.63
C MET A 153 -5.13 -1.30 -6.00
N GLU A 154 -4.05 -1.70 -5.30
CA GLU A 154 -4.01 -2.97 -4.56
C GLU A 154 -5.07 -3.01 -3.46
N MET A 155 -5.30 -1.91 -2.73
CA MET A 155 -6.34 -1.87 -1.69
C MET A 155 -7.76 -2.00 -2.27
N LEU A 156 -8.02 -1.44 -3.45
CA LEU A 156 -9.27 -1.68 -4.18
C LEU A 156 -9.39 -3.16 -4.61
N MET A 157 -8.30 -3.76 -5.08
CA MET A 157 -8.28 -5.18 -5.45
C MET A 157 -8.48 -6.09 -4.25
N TYR A 158 -7.84 -5.77 -3.11
CA TYR A 158 -8.05 -6.49 -1.84
C TYR A 158 -9.53 -6.45 -1.44
N ALA A 159 -10.13 -5.27 -1.43
CA ALA A 159 -11.54 -5.09 -1.09
C ALA A 159 -12.49 -5.85 -2.03
N GLY A 160 -12.17 -5.93 -3.32
CA GLY A 160 -12.94 -6.70 -4.28
C GLY A 160 -12.76 -8.22 -4.19
N THR A 161 -11.62 -8.67 -3.63
CA THR A 161 -11.30 -10.11 -3.45
C THR A 161 -11.77 -10.63 -2.10
N TYR A 162 -11.65 -9.83 -1.04
CA TYR A 162 -11.99 -10.17 0.35
C TYR A 162 -12.99 -9.14 0.93
N PRO A 163 -14.19 -9.00 0.33
CA PRO A 163 -15.13 -7.93 0.68
C PRO A 163 -15.65 -8.00 2.13
N GLU A 164 -15.68 -9.18 2.72
CA GLU A 164 -16.14 -9.39 4.11
C GLU A 164 -15.11 -8.90 5.15
N ASP A 165 -13.85 -8.71 4.74
CA ASP A 165 -12.77 -8.28 5.62
C ASP A 165 -12.65 -6.76 5.73
N VAL A 166 -13.39 -5.98 4.92
CA VAL A 166 -13.17 -4.53 4.74
C VAL A 166 -14.33 -3.71 5.28
N GLU A 167 -14.01 -2.71 6.10
CA GLU A 167 -14.98 -1.79 6.70
C GLU A 167 -14.88 -0.37 6.13
N GLY A 168 -13.75 -0.01 5.47
CA GLY A 168 -13.59 1.27 4.82
C GLY A 168 -12.29 1.37 4.02
N ILE A 169 -12.21 2.35 3.12
CA ILE A 169 -11.05 2.54 2.23
C ILE A 169 -10.66 4.02 2.16
N VAL A 170 -9.36 4.31 2.30
CA VAL A 170 -8.78 5.64 2.07
C VAL A 170 -7.74 5.53 0.95
N LEU A 171 -7.94 6.26 -0.11
CA LEU A 171 -7.09 6.29 -1.29
C LEU A 171 -6.33 7.61 -1.34
N ALA A 172 -5.03 7.57 -1.12
CA ALA A 172 -4.16 8.75 -1.17
C ALA A 172 -3.52 8.86 -2.56
N ASP A 173 -4.10 9.67 -3.42
CA ASP A 173 -3.72 9.85 -4.84
C ASP A 173 -3.43 8.52 -5.55
N ALA A 174 -4.37 7.60 -5.39
CA ALA A 174 -4.24 6.21 -5.81
C ALA A 174 -4.31 6.08 -7.33
N THR A 175 -3.50 5.18 -7.89
CA THR A 175 -3.67 4.71 -9.26
C THR A 175 -5.03 4.03 -9.40
N LEU A 176 -5.80 4.42 -10.41
CA LEU A 176 -7.16 3.94 -10.58
C LEU A 176 -7.31 3.00 -11.80
N PRO A 177 -8.20 1.99 -11.71
CA PRO A 177 -8.32 0.95 -12.74
C PRO A 177 -8.64 1.47 -14.15
N PHE A 178 -9.18 2.68 -14.29
CA PHE A 178 -9.53 3.27 -15.58
C PHE A 178 -8.33 3.94 -16.29
N GLU A 179 -7.24 4.27 -15.62
CA GLU A 179 -6.15 5.09 -16.17
C GLU A 179 -5.57 4.53 -17.46
N SER A 180 -5.32 3.21 -17.53
CA SER A 180 -4.85 2.60 -18.78
C SER A 180 -5.82 2.73 -19.97
N GLN A 181 -7.05 3.18 -19.75
CA GLN A 181 -8.01 3.47 -20.81
C GLN A 181 -7.79 4.87 -21.42
N LEU A 182 -7.14 5.77 -20.66
CA LEU A 182 -6.77 7.11 -21.12
C LEU A 182 -5.53 7.08 -22.01
N ASP A 183 -4.72 6.01 -21.95
CA ASP A 183 -3.52 5.88 -22.74
C ASP A 183 -3.85 5.78 -24.25
N PRO A 184 -3.15 6.54 -25.12
CA PRO A 184 -3.29 6.42 -26.56
C PRO A 184 -2.97 5.00 -27.04
N LEU A 185 -3.81 4.46 -27.93
CA LEU A 185 -3.70 3.07 -28.39
C LEU A 185 -2.34 2.73 -29.01
N ASP A 186 -1.74 3.69 -29.71
CA ASP A 186 -0.44 3.55 -30.39
C ASP A 186 0.77 3.67 -29.43
N GLN A 187 0.58 4.18 -28.21
CA GLN A 187 1.63 4.32 -27.18
C GLN A 187 1.54 3.26 -26.08
N ARG A 188 0.45 2.48 -25.99
CA ARG A 188 0.22 1.52 -24.90
C ARG A 188 1.33 0.51 -24.69
N ALA A 189 1.99 0.08 -25.75
CA ALA A 189 3.09 -0.90 -25.64
C ALA A 189 4.33 -0.28 -24.98
N GLU A 190 4.61 0.98 -25.23
CA GLU A 190 5.71 1.73 -24.63
C GLU A 190 5.42 2.07 -23.16
N ILE A 191 4.23 2.61 -22.88
CA ILE A 191 3.76 2.90 -21.52
C ILE A 191 3.78 1.62 -20.65
N ARG A 192 3.29 0.51 -21.19
CA ARG A 192 3.37 -0.79 -20.51
C ARG A 192 4.79 -1.21 -20.19
N ALA A 193 5.71 -1.05 -21.15
CA ALA A 193 7.11 -1.41 -20.93
C ALA A 193 7.76 -0.52 -19.86
N GLU A 194 7.44 0.77 -19.83
CA GLU A 194 7.92 1.73 -18.84
C GLU A 194 7.41 1.41 -17.44
N LEU A 195 6.10 1.29 -17.25
CA LEU A 195 5.49 0.96 -15.95
C LEU A 195 5.96 -0.40 -15.41
N ASN A 196 6.16 -1.35 -16.31
CA ASN A 196 6.63 -2.68 -15.94
C ASN A 196 8.15 -2.76 -15.72
N ALA A 197 8.91 -1.70 -15.98
CA ALA A 197 10.34 -1.61 -15.62
C ALA A 197 10.55 -1.19 -14.15
N ASN A 198 9.57 -1.44 -13.27
CA ASN A 198 9.65 -1.10 -11.86
C ASN A 198 10.58 -2.03 -11.07
N PRO A 199 11.16 -1.55 -9.93
CA PRO A 199 12.14 -2.30 -9.15
C PRO A 199 11.54 -3.49 -8.39
N GLU A 200 10.23 -3.51 -8.17
CA GLU A 200 9.53 -4.58 -7.44
C GLU A 200 9.31 -5.81 -8.30
N GLY A 201 9.27 -5.65 -9.63
CA GLY A 201 9.00 -6.73 -10.57
C GLY A 201 7.51 -7.04 -10.77
N VAL A 202 6.62 -6.20 -10.24
CA VAL A 202 5.17 -6.35 -10.44
C VAL A 202 4.77 -6.04 -11.89
N ASP A 203 3.80 -6.78 -12.45
CA ASP A 203 3.14 -6.43 -13.72
C ASP A 203 2.16 -5.29 -13.49
N PHE A 204 2.70 -4.08 -13.29
CA PHE A 204 1.92 -2.87 -13.01
C PHE A 204 0.84 -2.63 -14.05
N TYR A 205 1.19 -2.73 -15.35
CA TYR A 205 0.21 -2.47 -16.40
C TYR A 205 -0.88 -3.56 -16.47
N GLY A 206 -0.55 -4.80 -16.14
CA GLY A 206 -1.50 -5.90 -16.02
C GLY A 206 -2.52 -5.67 -14.91
N ALA A 207 -2.08 -5.07 -13.79
CA ALA A 207 -2.91 -4.78 -12.64
C ALA A 207 -4.15 -3.92 -12.95
N TYR A 208 -4.10 -3.04 -13.95
CA TYR A 208 -5.29 -2.29 -14.41
C TYR A 208 -6.44 -3.20 -14.86
N ALA A 209 -6.12 -4.30 -15.54
CA ALA A 209 -7.14 -5.24 -15.99
C ALA A 209 -7.65 -6.12 -14.84
N GLU A 210 -6.75 -6.55 -13.96
CA GLU A 210 -7.08 -7.31 -12.75
C GLU A 210 -8.01 -6.48 -11.85
N ALA A 211 -7.66 -5.23 -11.54
CA ALA A 211 -8.46 -4.33 -10.72
C ALA A 211 -9.85 -4.03 -11.32
N ARG A 212 -9.92 -3.81 -12.66
CA ARG A 212 -11.22 -3.60 -13.33
C ARG A 212 -12.17 -4.78 -13.18
N ALA A 213 -11.63 -6.00 -13.19
CA ALA A 213 -12.45 -7.20 -13.04
C ALA A 213 -13.11 -7.30 -11.65
N LEU A 214 -12.54 -6.64 -10.64
CA LEU A 214 -12.97 -6.68 -9.24
C LEU A 214 -13.87 -5.51 -8.84
N LEU A 215 -13.99 -4.44 -9.65
CA LEU A 215 -14.77 -3.23 -9.29
C LEU A 215 -16.21 -3.52 -8.87
N GLY A 216 -16.85 -4.50 -9.50
CA GLY A 216 -18.23 -4.89 -9.16
C GLY A 216 -18.36 -5.68 -7.85
N SER A 217 -17.24 -6.05 -7.23
CA SER A 217 -17.18 -6.80 -5.98
C SER A 217 -16.73 -5.96 -4.78
N ILE A 218 -16.37 -4.69 -5.01
CA ILE A 218 -16.02 -3.78 -3.91
C ILE A 218 -17.23 -3.65 -2.97
N PRO A 219 -17.06 -3.85 -1.65
CA PRO A 219 -18.17 -3.78 -0.70
C PRO A 219 -18.75 -2.36 -0.60
N GLY A 220 -19.99 -2.26 -0.13
CA GLY A 220 -20.67 -0.98 0.09
C GLY A 220 -20.19 -0.27 1.36
N VAL A 221 -18.89 -0.02 1.45
CA VAL A 221 -18.23 0.66 2.58
C VAL A 221 -17.81 2.08 2.21
N PRO A 222 -17.56 2.97 3.18
CA PRO A 222 -17.03 4.31 2.91
C PRO A 222 -15.71 4.26 2.13
N VAL A 223 -15.61 5.03 1.05
CA VAL A 223 -14.38 5.19 0.26
C VAL A 223 -14.05 6.67 0.15
N THR A 224 -12.94 7.11 0.77
CA THR A 224 -12.44 8.47 0.64
C THR A 224 -11.23 8.49 -0.30
N TYR A 225 -11.33 9.25 -1.38
CA TYR A 225 -10.21 9.53 -2.29
C TYR A 225 -9.65 10.93 -2.01
N LEU A 226 -8.38 11.00 -1.66
CA LEU A 226 -7.62 12.24 -1.53
C LEU A 226 -6.88 12.47 -2.84
N PHE A 227 -7.16 13.58 -3.53
CA PHE A 227 -6.60 13.90 -4.84
C PHE A 227 -5.57 15.04 -4.72
N GLY A 228 -4.34 14.80 -5.16
CA GLY A 228 -3.30 15.81 -5.28
C GLY A 228 -3.53 16.68 -6.52
N ALA A 229 -4.23 17.81 -6.37
CA ALA A 229 -4.67 18.64 -7.50
C ALA A 229 -3.53 19.41 -8.20
N GLN A 230 -2.29 19.33 -7.69
CA GLN A 230 -1.10 19.92 -8.32
C GLN A 230 -0.22 18.90 -9.04
N GLN A 231 -0.59 17.63 -9.00
CA GLN A 231 0.16 16.58 -9.70
C GLN A 231 0.20 16.83 -11.22
N VAL A 232 1.31 16.41 -11.82
CA VAL A 232 1.48 16.49 -13.27
C VAL A 232 0.96 15.19 -13.89
N LEU A 233 -0.20 15.27 -14.53
CA LEU A 233 -0.78 14.14 -15.26
C LEU A 233 0.03 13.83 -16.53
N PRO A 234 0.01 12.57 -17.02
CA PRO A 234 0.65 12.19 -18.27
C PRO A 234 0.24 13.12 -19.41
N PRO A 235 1.20 13.73 -20.12
CA PRO A 235 0.90 14.71 -21.17
C PRO A 235 0.20 14.12 -22.40
N GLU A 236 0.20 12.79 -22.53
CA GLU A 236 -0.49 12.06 -23.58
C GLU A 236 -2.01 11.89 -23.33
N TRP A 237 -2.49 12.16 -22.10
CA TRP A 237 -3.90 12.14 -21.79
C TRP A 237 -4.59 13.42 -22.26
N GLU A 238 -5.83 13.31 -22.72
CA GLU A 238 -6.63 14.48 -23.09
C GLU A 238 -6.90 15.35 -21.85
N GLU A 239 -6.82 16.67 -22.01
CA GLU A 239 -7.09 17.62 -20.93
C GLU A 239 -8.48 17.39 -20.31
N GLY A 240 -8.53 17.28 -18.99
CA GLY A 240 -9.75 17.02 -18.22
C GLY A 240 -10.31 15.59 -18.31
N ALA A 241 -9.65 14.69 -19.06
CA ALA A 241 -10.13 13.30 -19.19
C ALA A 241 -9.98 12.52 -17.88
N TYR A 242 -8.87 12.75 -17.17
CA TYR A 242 -8.60 12.10 -15.89
C TYR A 242 -9.62 12.54 -14.82
N GLU A 243 -9.79 13.85 -14.62
CA GLU A 243 -10.72 14.38 -13.63
C GLU A 243 -12.17 13.93 -13.91
N ALA A 244 -12.58 13.94 -15.19
CA ALA A 244 -13.89 13.45 -15.56
C ALA A 244 -14.07 11.94 -15.30
N ALA A 245 -13.00 11.15 -15.44
CA ALA A 245 -13.03 9.72 -15.13
C ALA A 245 -12.99 9.48 -13.62
N LEU A 246 -12.20 10.25 -12.87
CA LEU A 246 -12.13 10.23 -11.41
C LEU A 246 -13.50 10.50 -10.79
N HIS A 247 -14.16 11.59 -11.20
CA HIS A 247 -15.51 11.90 -10.70
C HIS A 247 -16.50 10.77 -10.99
N ARG A 248 -16.50 10.22 -12.23
CA ARG A 248 -17.38 9.09 -12.55
C ARG A 248 -17.09 7.85 -11.72
N PHE A 249 -15.81 7.60 -11.41
CA PHE A 249 -15.41 6.47 -10.57
C PHE A 249 -15.94 6.65 -9.14
N ILE A 250 -15.71 7.81 -8.54
CA ILE A 250 -16.14 8.12 -7.17
C ILE A 250 -17.67 8.13 -7.06
N ASP A 251 -18.38 8.76 -8.00
CA ASP A 251 -19.84 8.80 -8.06
C ASP A 251 -20.46 7.39 -8.25
N GLY A 252 -19.71 6.45 -8.79
CA GLY A 252 -20.11 5.05 -8.96
C GLY A 252 -19.96 4.20 -7.70
N LEU A 253 -19.26 4.68 -6.67
CA LEU A 253 -19.10 3.99 -5.40
C LEU A 253 -20.31 4.25 -4.48
N PRO A 254 -20.77 3.26 -3.69
CA PRO A 254 -21.95 3.40 -2.82
C PRO A 254 -21.85 4.54 -1.80
N ASP A 255 -20.65 4.80 -1.29
CA ASP A 255 -20.34 5.89 -0.34
C ASP A 255 -18.97 6.49 -0.68
N GLY A 256 -18.86 6.99 -1.92
CA GLY A 256 -17.64 7.59 -2.45
C GLY A 256 -17.51 9.07 -2.12
N ARG A 257 -16.35 9.48 -1.61
CA ARG A 257 -16.02 10.86 -1.30
C ARG A 257 -14.71 11.28 -1.95
N LEU A 258 -14.72 12.41 -2.66
CA LEU A 258 -13.53 13.06 -3.21
C LEU A 258 -13.13 14.25 -2.32
N VAL A 259 -11.85 14.34 -1.98
CA VAL A 259 -11.23 15.48 -1.29
C VAL A 259 -10.06 15.95 -2.11
N GLU A 260 -10.14 17.16 -2.65
CA GLU A 260 -9.05 17.78 -3.41
C GLU A 260 -8.09 18.50 -2.46
N LEU A 261 -6.79 18.24 -2.62
CA LEU A 261 -5.72 18.83 -1.84
C LEU A 261 -4.80 19.65 -2.75
N ALA A 262 -4.33 20.79 -2.26
CA ALA A 262 -3.38 21.63 -3.00
C ALA A 262 -1.95 21.08 -2.88
N ALA A 263 -1.75 19.83 -3.29
CA ALA A 263 -0.53 19.05 -3.17
C ALA A 263 -0.21 18.31 -4.48
N ASP A 264 1.00 17.82 -4.61
CA ASP A 264 1.45 16.92 -5.67
C ASP A 264 1.09 15.47 -5.35
N HIS A 265 1.62 14.50 -6.11
CA HIS A 265 1.32 13.07 -6.00
C HIS A 265 1.75 12.44 -4.66
N ASP A 266 2.83 12.90 -4.05
CA ASP A 266 3.43 12.27 -2.86
C ASP A 266 2.69 12.64 -1.54
N LEU A 267 1.37 12.44 -1.50
CA LEU A 267 0.53 12.77 -0.34
C LEU A 267 1.01 12.20 1.01
N PRO A 268 1.59 10.98 1.11
CA PRO A 268 2.13 10.49 2.38
C PRO A 268 3.21 11.37 2.99
N LEU A 269 3.97 12.09 2.15
CA LEU A 269 5.01 13.02 2.56
C LEU A 269 4.49 14.45 2.73
N ASP A 270 3.63 14.90 1.81
CA ASP A 270 3.21 16.28 1.71
C ASP A 270 1.98 16.60 2.57
N GLU A 271 1.04 15.65 2.70
CA GLU A 271 -0.26 15.84 3.36
C GLU A 271 -0.60 14.75 4.39
N PRO A 272 0.33 14.39 5.30
CA PRO A 272 0.09 13.33 6.29
C PRO A 272 -1.05 13.65 7.26
N ASP A 273 -1.34 14.95 7.50
CA ASP A 273 -2.46 15.38 8.34
C ASP A 273 -3.81 15.11 7.67
N ALA A 274 -3.92 15.36 6.37
CA ALA A 274 -5.14 15.09 5.60
C ALA A 274 -5.43 13.60 5.51
N ILE A 275 -4.40 12.78 5.32
CA ILE A 275 -4.53 11.31 5.32
C ILE A 275 -4.98 10.82 6.70
N ALA A 276 -4.35 11.28 7.78
CA ALA A 276 -4.70 10.87 9.13
C ALA A 276 -6.15 11.27 9.50
N GLU A 277 -6.61 12.43 9.06
CA GLU A 277 -8.00 12.87 9.24
C GLU A 277 -8.98 11.96 8.48
N ALA A 278 -8.69 11.63 7.22
CA ALA A 278 -9.52 10.72 6.43
C ALA A 278 -9.58 9.34 7.07
N VAL A 279 -8.44 8.81 7.54
CA VAL A 279 -8.36 7.53 8.26
C VAL A 279 -9.22 7.56 9.52
N ARG A 280 -9.11 8.61 10.35
CA ARG A 280 -9.91 8.72 11.58
C ARG A 280 -11.41 8.72 11.32
N ARG A 281 -11.84 9.46 10.31
CA ARG A 281 -13.26 9.51 9.92
C ARG A 281 -13.76 8.15 9.47
N THR A 282 -13.02 7.49 8.59
CA THR A 282 -13.37 6.15 8.11
C THR A 282 -13.38 5.13 9.26
N PHE A 283 -12.39 5.18 10.16
CA PHE A 283 -12.30 4.34 11.36
C PHE A 283 -13.51 4.52 12.31
N LEU A 284 -14.05 5.75 12.40
CA LEU A 284 -15.23 6.06 13.22
C LEU A 284 -16.57 5.84 12.50
N GLY A 285 -16.55 5.44 11.22
CA GLY A 285 -17.75 5.26 10.40
C GLY A 285 -18.44 6.59 10.03
N GLU A 286 -17.66 7.69 9.80
CA GLU A 286 -18.14 9.04 9.50
C GLU A 286 -17.97 9.44 8.02
#